data_cafaa040fead28712ff14fe4053433eb
#
_entry.id   cafaa040fead28712ff14fe4053433eb
#
_cell.length_a   1.000
_cell.length_b   1.000
_cell.length_c   1.000
_cell.angle_alpha   90.00
_cell.angle_beta   90.00
_cell.angle_gamma   90.00
#
_symmetry.space_group_name_H-M   'P 1'
#
loop_
_entity.id
_entity.type
_entity.pdbx_description
1 polymer ?
#
loop_
_entity_poly.entity_id
_entity_poly.type
_entity_poly.pdbx_seq_one_letter_code
_entity_poly.pdbx_strand_id
1 'polypeptide(L)'
;MSIDQIVNTDIHQLSDAGWRRKKREELRAEGATAMIGFLRADALAELQKEAQAGFDAAYFNPQTHNIYLTQPDPGLPASHIRNKEVTSSKGCICDDVIAASSPLKQLYHDPLFKEALCDILEEDALYPYA
;
A
#
# COMPACT_ATOMS: atom_id res chain seq x y z
N MET A 1 7.90 -16.33 -7.09
CA MET A 1 6.88 -17.09 -6.29
C MET A 1 5.55 -17.04 -7.01
N SER A 2 4.71 -18.07 -6.92
CA SER A 2 3.31 -17.99 -7.37
C SER A 2 2.46 -17.25 -6.33
N ILE A 3 1.23 -16.83 -6.71
CA ILE A 3 0.32 -16.14 -5.79
C ILE A 3 0.07 -16.99 -4.51
N ASP A 4 -0.08 -18.30 -4.64
CA ASP A 4 -0.32 -19.22 -3.52
C ASP A 4 0.90 -19.39 -2.59
N GLN A 5 2.10 -19.06 -3.07
CA GLN A 5 3.31 -19.02 -2.25
C GLN A 5 3.47 -17.69 -1.53
N ILE A 6 2.87 -16.63 -2.05
CA ILE A 6 2.93 -15.28 -1.48
C ILE A 6 1.77 -15.05 -0.52
N VAL A 7 0.55 -15.31 -0.99
CA VAL A 7 -0.69 -15.10 -0.24
C VAL A 7 -1.11 -16.37 0.47
N ASN A 8 -1.60 -16.22 1.67
CA ASN A 8 -2.22 -17.31 2.42
C ASN A 8 -3.65 -17.57 1.90
N THR A 9 -3.72 -18.27 0.78
CA THR A 9 -4.98 -18.57 0.09
C THR A 9 -5.87 -19.57 0.83
N ASP A 10 -5.37 -20.20 1.89
CA ASP A 10 -6.17 -21.08 2.77
C ASP A 10 -7.22 -20.26 3.55
N ILE A 11 -6.91 -18.99 3.87
CA ILE A 11 -7.80 -18.07 4.60
C ILE A 11 -8.27 -16.89 3.76
N HIS A 12 -7.53 -16.51 2.73
CA HIS A 12 -7.85 -15.42 1.82
C HIS A 12 -8.12 -15.95 0.42
N GLN A 13 -9.33 -16.44 0.22
CA GLN A 13 -9.76 -17.11 -1.01
C GLN A 13 -10.04 -16.10 -2.13
N LEU A 14 -8.97 -15.55 -2.72
CA LEU A 14 -9.05 -14.46 -3.70
C LEU A 14 -9.98 -14.77 -4.89
N SER A 15 -10.12 -16.02 -5.28
CA SER A 15 -11.01 -16.46 -6.36
C SER A 15 -12.46 -16.68 -5.93
N ASP A 16 -12.75 -16.71 -4.62
CA ASP A 16 -14.10 -16.99 -4.11
C ASP A 16 -14.96 -15.72 -4.07
N ALA A 17 -16.08 -15.76 -4.79
CA ALA A 17 -17.01 -14.63 -4.87
C ALA A 17 -17.66 -14.31 -3.52
N GLY A 18 -17.88 -15.29 -2.65
CA GLY A 18 -18.43 -15.11 -1.32
C GLY A 18 -17.46 -14.38 -0.40
N TRP A 19 -16.17 -14.74 -0.46
CA TRP A 19 -15.12 -14.07 0.27
C TRP A 19 -14.96 -12.60 -0.20
N ARG A 20 -14.92 -12.35 -1.50
CA ARG A 20 -14.85 -10.99 -2.07
C ARG A 20 -16.03 -10.13 -1.64
N ARG A 21 -17.25 -10.68 -1.71
CA ARG A 21 -18.48 -9.99 -1.26
C ARG A 21 -18.40 -9.63 0.23
N LYS A 22 -17.96 -10.56 1.08
CA LYS A 22 -17.80 -10.31 2.52
C LYS A 22 -16.83 -9.14 2.77
N LYS A 23 -15.69 -9.11 2.08
CA LYS A 23 -14.70 -8.02 2.21
C LYS A 23 -15.24 -6.67 1.73
N ARG A 24 -16.03 -6.67 0.68
CA ARG A 24 -16.74 -5.48 0.18
C ARG A 24 -17.75 -4.95 1.20
N GLU A 25 -18.54 -5.84 1.78
CA GLU A 25 -19.51 -5.49 2.82
C GLU A 25 -18.85 -4.91 4.07
N GLU A 26 -17.76 -5.51 4.53
CA GLU A 26 -16.92 -4.97 5.62
C GLU A 26 -16.43 -3.55 5.28
N LEU A 27 -15.87 -3.37 4.09
CA LEU A 27 -15.36 -2.08 3.63
C LEU A 27 -16.46 -1.01 3.58
N ARG A 28 -17.64 -1.35 3.09
CA ARG A 28 -18.80 -0.44 3.04
C ARG A 28 -19.34 -0.06 4.42
N ALA A 29 -19.37 -1.02 5.33
CA ALA A 29 -19.92 -0.80 6.66
C ALA A 29 -18.99 0.00 7.56
N GLU A 30 -17.68 -0.24 7.46
CA GLU A 30 -16.68 0.27 8.41
C GLU A 30 -15.68 1.25 7.79
N GLY A 31 -15.73 1.46 6.48
CA GLY A 31 -14.77 2.30 5.75
C GLY A 31 -13.38 1.67 5.62
N ALA A 32 -13.19 0.46 6.15
CA ALA A 32 -11.95 -0.30 6.08
C ALA A 32 -12.23 -1.80 6.15
N THR A 33 -11.35 -2.59 5.54
CA THR A 33 -11.29 -4.04 5.73
C THR A 33 -9.85 -4.47 5.91
N ALA A 34 -9.61 -5.48 6.75
CA ALA A 34 -8.28 -6.00 7.03
C ALA A 34 -8.17 -7.47 6.59
N MET A 35 -7.04 -7.81 6.03
CA MET A 35 -6.70 -9.18 5.64
C MET A 35 -5.58 -9.69 6.55
N ILE A 36 -5.95 -10.05 7.77
CA ILE A 36 -5.00 -10.50 8.80
C ILE A 36 -4.34 -11.82 8.36
N GLY A 37 -3.00 -11.88 8.42
CA GLY A 37 -2.23 -13.05 7.98
C GLY A 37 -2.27 -13.24 6.46
N PHE A 38 -2.42 -12.16 5.70
CA PHE A 38 -2.53 -12.19 4.24
C PHE A 38 -1.29 -12.81 3.57
N LEU A 39 -0.11 -12.40 3.98
CA LEU A 39 1.14 -12.96 3.46
C LEU A 39 1.51 -14.24 4.19
N ARG A 40 2.02 -15.21 3.46
CA ARG A 40 2.69 -16.37 4.05
C ARG A 40 3.99 -15.95 4.72
N ALA A 41 4.39 -16.67 5.77
CA ALA A 41 5.55 -16.31 6.59
C ALA A 41 6.85 -16.19 5.77
N ASP A 42 7.06 -17.11 4.84
CA ASP A 42 8.27 -17.13 3.99
C ASP A 42 8.29 -15.91 3.04
N ALA A 43 7.16 -15.58 2.42
CA ALA A 43 7.05 -14.40 1.56
C ALA A 43 7.25 -13.11 2.36
N LEU A 44 6.69 -13.02 3.57
CA LEU A 44 6.90 -11.88 4.46
C LEU A 44 8.37 -11.72 4.83
N ALA A 45 9.05 -12.83 5.16
CA ALA A 45 10.48 -12.80 5.48
C ALA A 45 11.35 -12.31 4.30
N GLU A 46 11.04 -12.76 3.07
CA GLU A 46 11.72 -12.28 1.86
C GLU A 46 11.47 -10.78 1.61
N LEU A 47 10.22 -10.32 1.77
CA LEU A 47 9.87 -8.91 1.64
C LEU A 47 10.58 -8.02 2.67
N GLN A 48 10.67 -8.48 3.92
CA GLN A 48 11.41 -7.76 4.96
C GLN A 48 12.90 -7.66 4.64
N LYS A 49 13.49 -8.74 4.12
CA LYS A 49 14.89 -8.78 3.70
C LYS A 49 15.15 -7.84 2.51
N GLU A 50 14.27 -7.85 1.51
CA GLU A 50 14.34 -6.93 0.37
C GLU A 50 14.24 -5.47 0.81
N ALA A 51 13.27 -5.15 1.67
CA ALA A 51 13.09 -3.80 2.18
C ALA A 51 14.33 -3.33 2.96
N GLN A 52 14.92 -4.18 3.79
CA GLN A 52 16.14 -3.87 4.53
C GLN A 52 17.33 -3.65 3.59
N ALA A 53 17.50 -4.49 2.58
CA ALA A 53 18.58 -4.37 1.59
C ALA A 53 18.41 -3.13 0.70
N GLY A 54 17.18 -2.73 0.40
CA GLY A 54 16.85 -1.56 -0.42
C GLY A 54 16.90 -0.23 0.34
N PHE A 55 17.02 -0.25 1.66
CA PHE A 55 16.93 0.96 2.49
C PHE A 55 17.95 2.03 2.11
N ASP A 56 19.19 1.65 1.85
CA ASP A 56 20.26 2.59 1.48
C ASP A 56 20.08 3.20 0.09
N ALA A 57 19.30 2.56 -0.78
CA ALA A 57 18.94 3.03 -2.11
C ALA A 57 17.62 3.82 -2.12
N ALA A 58 16.95 3.93 -0.98
CA ALA A 58 15.67 4.65 -0.89
C ALA A 58 15.85 6.15 -1.17
N TYR A 59 14.99 6.70 -2.00
CA TYR A 59 14.91 8.12 -2.25
C TYR A 59 14.15 8.82 -1.13
N PHE A 60 14.79 9.79 -0.49
CA PHE A 60 14.18 10.60 0.56
C PHE A 60 13.90 12.01 0.05
N ASN A 61 12.66 12.44 0.15
CA ASN A 61 12.24 13.78 -0.22
C ASN A 61 11.63 14.50 0.99
N PRO A 62 12.44 15.23 1.79
CA PRO A 62 11.91 16.00 2.90
C PRO A 62 11.03 17.14 2.39
N GLN A 63 9.84 17.26 2.94
CA GLN A 63 8.88 18.31 2.62
C GLN A 63 8.44 19.00 3.89
N THR A 64 8.39 20.34 3.84
CA THR A 64 7.85 21.17 4.90
C THR A 64 6.50 21.73 4.45
N HIS A 65 5.48 21.50 5.25
CA HIS A 65 4.11 21.91 4.94
C HIS A 65 3.29 22.09 6.23
N ASN A 66 2.23 22.86 6.16
CA ASN A 66 1.21 22.88 7.21
C ASN A 66 0.23 21.72 7.03
N ILE A 67 -0.62 21.47 8.02
CA ILE A 67 -1.58 20.34 8.02
C ILE A 67 -2.64 20.43 6.89
N TYR A 68 -2.82 21.63 6.30
CA TYR A 68 -3.78 21.85 5.23
C TYR A 68 -3.16 21.80 3.82
N LEU A 69 -1.84 21.60 3.74
CA LEU A 69 -1.09 21.60 2.47
C LEU A 69 -1.29 22.88 1.64
N THR A 70 -1.42 24.01 2.33
CA THR A 70 -1.63 25.33 1.72
C THR A 70 -0.49 26.29 2.05
N GLN A 71 -0.42 27.39 1.35
CA GLN A 71 0.47 28.48 1.75
C GLN A 71 0.05 29.05 3.12
N PRO A 72 1.01 29.50 3.94
CA PRO A 72 0.71 30.18 5.20
C PRO A 72 -0.21 31.37 4.99
N ASP A 73 -1.14 31.56 5.91
CA ASP A 73 -2.04 32.71 5.91
C ASP A 73 -1.33 33.94 6.50
N PRO A 74 -1.07 34.99 5.69
CA PRO A 74 -0.34 36.16 6.17
C PRO A 74 -1.11 36.98 7.22
N GLY A 75 -2.42 36.78 7.35
CA GLY A 75 -3.27 37.39 8.37
C GLY A 75 -3.18 36.73 9.75
N LEU A 76 -2.45 35.60 9.88
CA LEU A 76 -2.32 34.84 11.09
C LEU A 76 -0.86 34.71 11.52
N PRO A 77 -0.57 34.65 12.83
CA PRO A 77 0.79 34.46 13.29
C PRO A 77 1.33 33.08 12.90
N ALA A 78 2.65 32.95 12.78
CA ALA A 78 3.30 31.68 12.43
C ALA A 78 3.00 30.55 13.44
N SER A 79 2.72 30.90 14.71
CA SER A 79 2.33 29.95 15.74
C SER A 79 0.89 29.44 15.64
N HIS A 80 0.06 30.09 14.81
CA HIS A 80 -1.31 29.65 14.62
C HIS A 80 -1.34 28.27 13.96
N ILE A 81 -2.27 27.40 14.38
CA ILE A 81 -2.35 26.01 13.92
C ILE A 81 -2.39 25.88 12.39
N ARG A 82 -3.01 26.83 11.70
CA ARG A 82 -3.08 26.89 10.25
C ARG A 82 -1.71 27.13 9.59
N ASN A 83 -0.83 27.89 10.24
CA ASN A 83 0.49 28.26 9.74
C ASN A 83 1.60 27.39 10.31
N LYS A 84 1.27 26.56 11.34
CA LYS A 84 2.25 25.68 11.93
C LYS A 84 2.73 24.66 10.92
N GLU A 85 4.01 24.71 10.60
CA GLU A 85 4.66 23.81 9.67
C GLU A 85 5.24 22.59 10.39
N VAL A 86 5.20 21.46 9.70
CA VAL A 86 5.87 20.22 10.07
C VAL A 86 6.74 19.76 8.90
N THR A 87 7.93 19.32 9.19
CA THR A 87 8.79 18.69 8.20
C THR A 87 8.62 17.18 8.29
N SER A 88 8.28 16.56 7.18
CA SER A 88 8.22 15.12 7.03
C SER A 88 9.23 14.65 5.99
N SER A 89 9.85 13.52 6.25
CA SER A 89 10.69 12.83 5.27
C SER A 89 10.22 11.41 5.14
N LYS A 90 9.95 10.99 3.91
CA LYS A 90 9.55 9.61 3.58
C LYS A 90 10.57 9.03 2.63
N GLY A 91 11.06 7.82 2.95
CA GLY A 91 11.87 7.04 2.04
C GLY A 91 10.99 6.25 1.08
N CYS A 92 11.33 6.27 -0.19
CA CYS A 92 10.67 5.49 -1.23
C CYS A 92 11.71 4.62 -1.93
N ILE A 93 11.47 3.32 -1.97
CA ILE A 93 12.23 2.39 -2.82
C ILE A 93 11.48 2.36 -4.16
N CYS A 94 12.10 2.89 -5.20
CA CYS A 94 11.48 3.03 -6.51
C CYS A 94 11.31 1.67 -7.20
N ASP A 95 10.28 1.53 -8.04
CA ASP A 95 9.95 0.26 -8.72
C ASP A 95 11.07 -0.27 -9.60
N ASP A 96 11.85 0.59 -10.23
CA ASP A 96 12.98 0.24 -11.10
C ASP A 96 14.14 -0.46 -10.36
N VAL A 97 14.27 -0.25 -9.05
CA VAL A 97 15.28 -0.94 -8.22
C VAL A 97 14.73 -2.23 -7.58
N ILE A 98 13.44 -2.49 -7.67
CA ILE A 98 12.83 -3.73 -7.17
C ILE A 98 12.97 -4.81 -8.23
N ALA A 99 13.59 -5.93 -7.87
CA ALA A 99 13.80 -7.05 -8.79
C ALA A 99 12.46 -7.61 -9.32
N ALA A 100 12.42 -8.01 -10.60
CA ALA A 100 11.22 -8.64 -11.18
C ALA A 100 10.82 -9.95 -10.47
N SER A 101 11.77 -10.62 -9.81
CA SER A 101 11.55 -11.82 -9.01
C SER A 101 11.03 -11.54 -7.60
N SER A 102 10.97 -10.27 -7.18
CA SER A 102 10.45 -9.87 -5.87
C SER A 102 9.02 -10.37 -5.65
N PRO A 103 8.73 -10.99 -4.50
CA PRO A 103 7.35 -11.35 -4.15
C PRO A 103 6.40 -10.15 -4.16
N LEU A 104 6.88 -8.94 -3.77
CA LEU A 104 6.09 -7.72 -3.82
C LEU A 104 5.68 -7.38 -5.25
N LYS A 105 6.65 -7.39 -6.17
CA LYS A 105 6.39 -7.05 -7.57
C LYS A 105 5.49 -8.09 -8.24
N GLN A 106 5.68 -9.36 -7.91
CA GLN A 106 4.83 -10.45 -8.39
C GLN A 106 3.39 -10.32 -7.87
N LEU A 107 3.20 -10.03 -6.58
CA LEU A 107 1.87 -9.79 -6.00
C LEU A 107 1.20 -8.56 -6.63
N TYR A 108 1.94 -7.46 -6.76
CA TYR A 108 1.41 -6.21 -7.31
C TYR A 108 0.89 -6.35 -8.74
N HIS A 109 1.53 -7.19 -9.54
CA HIS A 109 1.14 -7.46 -10.93
C HIS A 109 0.27 -8.71 -11.10
N ASP A 110 -0.06 -9.42 -10.02
CA ASP A 110 -0.86 -10.63 -10.11
C ASP A 110 -2.30 -10.33 -10.55
N PRO A 111 -2.78 -10.97 -11.64
CA PRO A 111 -4.11 -10.68 -12.18
C PRO A 111 -5.25 -11.11 -11.26
N LEU A 112 -5.09 -12.21 -10.50
CA LEU A 112 -6.11 -12.68 -9.57
C LEU A 112 -6.25 -11.73 -8.37
N PHE A 113 -5.12 -11.25 -7.84
CA PHE A 113 -5.12 -10.25 -6.76
C PHE A 113 -5.77 -8.95 -7.23
N LYS A 114 -5.39 -8.47 -8.42
CA LYS A 114 -5.97 -7.28 -9.03
C LYS A 114 -7.48 -7.42 -9.24
N GLU A 115 -7.94 -8.54 -9.77
CA GLU A 115 -9.37 -8.83 -9.97
C GLU A 115 -10.13 -8.83 -8.64
N ALA A 116 -9.57 -9.48 -7.61
CA ALA A 116 -10.17 -9.48 -6.27
C ALA A 116 -10.29 -8.07 -5.69
N LEU A 117 -9.27 -7.22 -5.87
CA LEU A 117 -9.31 -5.82 -5.44
C LEU A 117 -10.34 -5.00 -6.21
N CYS A 118 -10.44 -5.15 -7.54
CA CYS A 118 -11.48 -4.50 -8.35
C CYS A 118 -12.88 -4.83 -7.81
N ASP A 119 -13.12 -6.10 -7.53
CA ASP A 119 -14.40 -6.58 -7.02
C ASP A 119 -14.73 -6.04 -5.61
N ILE A 120 -13.73 -5.99 -4.71
CA ILE A 120 -13.89 -5.48 -3.34
C ILE A 120 -14.13 -3.96 -3.34
N LEU A 121 -13.40 -3.23 -4.18
CA LEU A 121 -13.48 -1.77 -4.30
C LEU A 121 -14.63 -1.29 -5.20
N GLU A 122 -15.28 -2.21 -5.94
CA GLU A 122 -16.33 -1.91 -6.92
C GLU A 122 -15.83 -0.99 -8.05
N GLU A 123 -14.60 -1.23 -8.49
CA GLU A 123 -13.97 -0.51 -9.58
C GLU A 123 -13.85 -1.39 -10.82
N ASP A 124 -14.12 -0.84 -12.00
CA ASP A 124 -14.02 -1.57 -13.26
C ASP A 124 -12.57 -1.93 -13.61
N ALA A 125 -11.62 -1.10 -13.19
CA ALA A 125 -10.20 -1.32 -13.43
C ALA A 125 -9.32 -0.62 -12.40
N LEU A 126 -8.22 -1.27 -12.03
CA LEU A 126 -7.13 -0.69 -11.26
C LEU A 126 -5.87 -0.63 -12.14
N TYR A 127 -5.19 0.49 -12.10
CA TYR A 127 -3.98 0.73 -12.88
C TYR A 127 -2.77 0.77 -11.95
N PRO A 128 -1.63 0.17 -12.35
CA PRO A 128 -0.42 0.29 -11.58
C PRO A 128 0.02 1.75 -11.56
N TYR A 129 0.45 2.18 -10.38
CA TYR A 129 1.11 3.47 -10.22
C TYR A 129 2.62 3.25 -10.40
N ALA A 130 3.20 3.93 -11.38
CA ALA A 130 4.64 3.85 -11.70
C ALA A 130 5.36 5.11 -11.25
#